data_1a5a097e3af50874a74747d2041f6b23
#
_entry.id   1a5a097e3af50874a74747d2041f6b23
#
_cell.length_a   1.000
_cell.length_b   1.000
_cell.length_c   1.000
_cell.angle_alpha   90.00
_cell.angle_beta   90.00
_cell.angle_gamma   90.00
#
_symmetry.space_group_name_H-M   'P 1'
#
loop_
_entity.id
_entity.type
_entity.pdbx_description
1 polymer ?
#
loop_
_entity_poly.entity_id
_entity_poly.type
_entity_poly.pdbx_seq_one_letter_code
_entity_poly.pdbx_strand_id
1 'polypeptide(L)'
;MQKFDIIYADPPWTFTTYSERGKAKGPENHYKCLSIQDIYNLPIDSISSDNSVLFLWVTFPLLQEGLETIKRWGFTYKTCAFNWVKRNRKSDSWFWGLGFWTRSNSEICLLGTKGNPKRISRSVHQVCDDRVMEHSAKPNAVREKIVELCGDLPRIELFARKEYDGWVCFGDEINGKDIRDELQDLMKKEEIEEANGKQEEK
;
A
#
# COMPACT_ATOMS: atom_id res chain seq x y z
N MET A 1 -17.89 2.54 -13.65
CA MET A 1 -16.93 2.77 -12.52
C MET A 1 -15.66 1.99 -12.76
N GLN A 2 -14.51 2.68 -12.90
CA GLN A 2 -13.21 2.02 -13.02
C GLN A 2 -12.88 1.33 -11.69
N LYS A 3 -12.90 0.01 -11.68
CA LYS A 3 -12.55 -0.80 -10.53
C LYS A 3 -11.15 -1.36 -10.70
N PHE A 4 -10.46 -1.55 -9.57
CA PHE A 4 -9.11 -2.11 -9.56
C PHE A 4 -9.13 -3.53 -9.01
N ASP A 5 -8.47 -4.42 -9.73
CA ASP A 5 -8.27 -5.82 -9.33
C ASP A 5 -7.08 -5.98 -8.38
N ILE A 6 -6.13 -5.03 -8.46
CA ILE A 6 -4.95 -5.01 -7.61
C ILE A 6 -4.86 -3.64 -6.90
N ILE A 7 -4.85 -3.66 -5.57
CA ILE A 7 -4.60 -2.51 -4.73
C ILE A 7 -3.27 -2.72 -4.00
N TYR A 8 -2.36 -1.78 -4.14
CA TYR A 8 -1.07 -1.76 -3.46
C TYR A 8 -0.97 -0.49 -2.61
N ALA A 9 -0.69 -0.61 -1.32
CA ALA A 9 -0.73 0.51 -0.40
C ALA A 9 0.42 0.48 0.61
N ASP A 10 1.02 1.66 0.85
CA ASP A 10 2.01 1.91 1.88
C ASP A 10 1.60 3.12 2.73
N PRO A 11 0.57 2.98 3.61
CA PRO A 11 0.06 4.10 4.38
C PRO A 11 1.12 4.76 5.26
N PRO A 12 1.07 6.08 5.44
CA PRO A 12 1.97 6.82 6.31
C PRO A 12 1.54 6.62 7.78
N TRP A 13 1.84 5.42 8.32
CA TRP A 13 1.46 5.02 9.66
C TRP A 13 2.02 5.96 10.73
N THR A 14 1.18 6.40 11.65
CA THR A 14 1.61 7.18 12.82
C THR A 14 2.18 6.23 13.87
N PHE A 15 3.42 6.49 14.31
CA PHE A 15 4.06 5.72 15.38
C PHE A 15 4.05 6.47 16.70
N THR A 16 3.68 5.79 17.77
CA THR A 16 4.00 6.25 19.12
C THR A 16 5.43 5.83 19.46
N THR A 17 6.36 6.79 19.50
CA THR A 17 7.72 6.52 19.96
C THR A 17 7.83 6.67 21.46
N TYR A 18 8.48 5.71 22.13
CA TYR A 18 8.66 5.72 23.60
C TYR A 18 9.70 6.72 24.09
N SER A 19 10.45 7.38 23.22
CA SER A 19 11.46 8.36 23.61
C SER A 19 11.39 9.62 22.76
N GLU A 20 11.64 10.78 23.38
CA GLU A 20 11.70 12.07 22.65
C GLU A 20 12.83 12.11 21.58
N ARG A 21 13.93 11.40 21.81
CA ARG A 21 15.01 11.25 20.83
C ARG A 21 14.56 10.42 19.61
N GLY A 22 13.58 9.53 19.77
CA GLY A 22 12.98 8.77 18.67
C GLY A 22 12.04 9.62 17.81
N LYS A 23 11.33 10.59 18.41
CA LYS A 23 10.42 11.52 17.70
C LYS A 23 11.14 12.33 16.62
N ALA A 24 12.39 12.79 16.88
CA ALA A 24 13.16 13.54 15.90
C ALA A 24 13.52 12.75 14.62
N LYS A 25 13.40 11.42 14.64
CA LYS A 25 13.66 10.51 13.51
C LYS A 25 12.39 9.78 13.04
N GLY A 26 11.24 10.14 13.60
CA GLY A 26 9.95 9.57 13.23
C GLY A 26 9.46 10.06 11.86
N PRO A 27 8.59 9.30 11.19
CA PRO A 27 8.00 9.67 9.90
C PRO A 27 7.22 10.99 9.97
N GLU A 28 6.71 11.37 11.15
CA GLU A 28 5.96 12.62 11.41
C GLU A 28 6.72 13.91 11.04
N ASN A 29 8.06 13.87 11.00
CA ASN A 29 8.89 15.00 10.60
C ASN A 29 9.14 15.05 9.08
N HIS A 30 8.75 14.02 8.34
CA HIS A 30 9.03 13.89 6.91
C HIS A 30 7.75 13.84 6.07
N TYR A 31 6.60 13.47 6.66
CA TYR A 31 5.33 13.28 5.95
C TYR A 31 4.15 13.76 6.79
N LYS A 32 3.07 14.16 6.12
CA LYS A 32 1.78 14.43 6.73
C LYS A 32 1.14 13.09 7.09
N CYS A 33 1.45 12.57 8.29
CA CYS A 33 0.88 11.32 8.77
C CYS A 33 -0.63 11.41 8.86
N LEU A 34 -1.32 10.40 8.35
CA LEU A 34 -2.74 10.19 8.59
C LEU A 34 -2.93 9.52 9.96
N SER A 35 -4.01 9.85 10.65
CA SER A 35 -4.40 9.07 11.81
C SER A 35 -4.79 7.66 11.37
N ILE A 36 -4.63 6.68 12.27
CA ILE A 36 -5.05 5.29 12.00
C ILE A 36 -6.55 5.26 11.62
N GLN A 37 -7.36 6.10 12.26
CA GLN A 37 -8.79 6.19 11.95
C GLN A 37 -9.06 6.75 10.55
N ASP A 38 -8.27 7.71 10.08
CA ASP A 38 -8.38 8.22 8.71
C ASP A 38 -8.04 7.11 7.69
N ILE A 39 -6.98 6.33 7.95
CA ILE A 39 -6.60 5.19 7.13
C ILE A 39 -7.74 4.16 7.07
N TYR A 40 -8.33 3.82 8.22
CA TYR A 40 -9.45 2.87 8.29
C TYR A 40 -10.66 3.31 7.48
N ASN A 41 -10.92 4.61 7.42
CA ASN A 41 -12.11 5.20 6.80
C ASN A 41 -11.94 5.50 5.30
N LEU A 42 -10.78 5.19 4.70
CA LEU A 42 -10.62 5.35 3.24
C LEU A 42 -11.61 4.43 2.49
N PRO A 43 -12.29 4.92 1.45
CA PRO A 43 -13.33 4.18 0.74
C PRO A 43 -12.75 3.18 -0.27
N ILE A 44 -11.82 2.32 0.17
CA ILE A 44 -11.11 1.39 -0.71
C ILE A 44 -12.04 0.31 -1.28
N ASP A 45 -13.05 -0.09 -0.52
CA ASP A 45 -14.08 -1.02 -0.99
C ASP A 45 -14.79 -0.50 -2.25
N SER A 46 -15.03 0.83 -2.32
CA SER A 46 -15.71 1.48 -3.44
C SER A 46 -14.94 1.44 -4.75
N ILE A 47 -13.61 1.42 -4.72
CA ILE A 47 -12.74 1.38 -5.90
C ILE A 47 -12.25 -0.05 -6.23
N SER A 48 -12.56 -1.02 -5.38
CA SER A 48 -12.13 -2.41 -5.55
C SER A 48 -13.10 -3.20 -6.42
N SER A 49 -12.57 -4.02 -7.32
CA SER A 49 -13.35 -5.03 -8.04
C SER A 49 -13.91 -6.08 -7.08
N ASP A 50 -14.99 -6.78 -7.50
CA ASP A 50 -15.58 -7.88 -6.72
C ASP A 50 -14.59 -9.02 -6.47
N ASN A 51 -13.62 -9.21 -7.36
CA ASN A 51 -12.54 -10.16 -7.22
C ASN A 51 -11.20 -9.42 -7.25
N SER A 52 -10.72 -8.96 -6.11
CA SER A 52 -9.52 -8.13 -6.01
C SER A 52 -8.55 -8.58 -4.92
N VAL A 53 -7.29 -8.14 -5.06
CA VAL A 53 -6.20 -8.45 -4.14
C VAL A 53 -5.64 -7.15 -3.58
N LEU A 54 -5.49 -7.10 -2.27
CA LEU A 54 -4.83 -6.01 -1.55
C LEU A 54 -3.44 -6.43 -1.08
N PHE A 55 -2.45 -5.59 -1.37
CA PHE A 55 -1.08 -5.66 -0.84
C PHE A 55 -0.85 -4.46 0.06
N LEU A 56 -0.75 -4.67 1.36
CA LEU A 56 -0.68 -3.62 2.37
C LEU A 56 0.63 -3.70 3.15
N TRP A 57 1.49 -2.69 3.03
CA TRP A 57 2.70 -2.57 3.85
C TRP A 57 2.35 -2.18 5.26
N VAL A 58 3.00 -2.86 6.19
CA VAL A 58 2.89 -2.56 7.61
C VAL A 58 4.20 -2.90 8.33
N THR A 59 4.48 -2.18 9.39
CA THR A 59 5.57 -2.53 10.29
C THR A 59 5.08 -3.49 11.36
N PHE A 60 5.95 -4.33 11.91
CA PHE A 60 5.58 -5.30 12.94
C PHE A 60 4.86 -4.70 14.16
N PRO A 61 5.27 -3.53 14.70
CA PRO A 61 4.55 -2.92 15.81
C PRO A 61 3.09 -2.55 15.51
N LEU A 62 2.74 -2.34 14.25
CA LEU A 62 1.40 -1.95 13.80
C LEU A 62 0.68 -3.10 13.05
N LEU A 63 1.09 -4.34 13.32
CA LEU A 63 0.50 -5.49 12.65
C LEU A 63 -1.01 -5.62 12.92
N GLN A 64 -1.46 -5.32 14.13
CA GLN A 64 -2.88 -5.37 14.49
C GLN A 64 -3.68 -4.32 13.70
N GLU A 65 -3.15 -3.11 13.60
CA GLU A 65 -3.73 -2.01 12.82
C GLU A 65 -3.78 -2.37 11.33
N GLY A 66 -2.73 -3.00 10.80
CA GLY A 66 -2.72 -3.49 9.42
C GLY A 66 -3.78 -4.55 9.15
N LEU A 67 -3.97 -5.50 10.05
CA LEU A 67 -5.01 -6.52 9.95
C LEU A 67 -6.42 -5.91 10.04
N GLU A 68 -6.64 -4.94 10.93
CA GLU A 68 -7.91 -4.22 11.03
C GLU A 68 -8.16 -3.37 9.78
N THR A 69 -7.13 -2.73 9.20
CA THR A 69 -7.24 -1.99 7.93
C THR A 69 -7.72 -2.88 6.80
N ILE A 70 -7.13 -4.07 6.64
CA ILE A 70 -7.54 -5.05 5.62
C ILE A 70 -9.04 -5.34 5.75
N LYS A 71 -9.52 -5.58 6.98
CA LYS A 71 -10.93 -5.86 7.27
C LYS A 71 -11.82 -4.65 6.97
N ARG A 72 -11.42 -3.44 7.39
CA ARG A 72 -12.17 -2.19 7.18
C ARG A 72 -12.30 -1.83 5.72
N TRP A 73 -11.29 -2.17 4.92
CA TRP A 73 -11.29 -1.96 3.48
C TRP A 73 -12.06 -3.05 2.69
N GLY A 74 -12.77 -3.95 3.38
CA GLY A 74 -13.61 -4.98 2.76
C GLY A 74 -12.88 -6.25 2.32
N PHE A 75 -11.62 -6.43 2.76
CA PHE A 75 -10.82 -7.60 2.39
C PHE A 75 -10.71 -8.62 3.53
N THR A 76 -10.44 -9.86 3.15
CA THR A 76 -10.11 -10.94 4.08
C THR A 76 -8.61 -11.20 4.04
N TYR A 77 -7.93 -11.09 5.18
CA TYR A 77 -6.51 -11.43 5.31
C TYR A 77 -6.24 -12.87 4.91
N LYS A 78 -5.18 -13.11 4.15
CA LYS A 78 -4.75 -14.45 3.72
C LYS A 78 -3.37 -14.82 4.25
N THR A 79 -2.38 -13.95 4.07
CA THR A 79 -0.99 -14.24 4.42
C THR A 79 -0.12 -12.98 4.38
N CYS A 80 1.14 -13.09 4.76
CA CYS A 80 2.18 -12.16 4.37
C CYS A 80 2.56 -12.44 2.90
N ALA A 81 2.33 -11.48 2.00
CA ALA A 81 2.73 -11.59 0.61
C ALA A 81 4.23 -11.47 0.45
N PHE A 82 4.81 -10.41 1.03
CA PHE A 82 6.23 -10.12 0.94
C PHE A 82 6.80 -9.75 2.31
N ASN A 83 8.02 -10.23 2.56
CA ASN A 83 8.84 -9.83 3.69
C ASN A 83 10.13 -9.20 3.14
N TRP A 84 10.22 -7.88 3.22
CA TRP A 84 11.42 -7.16 2.80
C TRP A 84 12.47 -7.22 3.89
N VAL A 85 13.52 -8.00 3.65
CA VAL A 85 14.71 -8.07 4.50
C VAL A 85 15.71 -7.03 4.00
N LYS A 86 15.97 -6.03 4.82
CA LYS A 86 16.70 -4.82 4.44
C LYS A 86 18.21 -5.03 4.47
N ARG A 87 18.89 -4.66 3.38
CA ARG A 87 20.35 -4.51 3.33
C ARG A 87 20.74 -3.05 3.46
N ASN A 88 21.95 -2.84 3.90
CA ASN A 88 22.55 -1.50 3.93
C ASN A 88 22.66 -0.92 2.51
N ARG A 89 22.51 0.41 2.41
CA ARG A 89 22.52 1.11 1.11
C ARG A 89 23.81 0.92 0.33
N LYS A 90 24.95 0.86 1.02
CA LYS A 90 26.31 0.87 0.42
C LYS A 90 27.09 -0.42 0.63
N SER A 91 26.51 -1.44 1.25
CA SER A 91 27.18 -2.71 1.52
C SER A 91 26.18 -3.87 1.50
N ASP A 92 26.68 -5.09 1.37
CA ASP A 92 25.86 -6.30 1.38
C ASP A 92 25.51 -6.80 2.79
N SER A 93 25.90 -6.06 3.82
CA SER A 93 25.52 -6.35 5.19
C SER A 93 24.06 -6.01 5.47
N TRP A 94 23.49 -6.64 6.49
CA TRP A 94 22.12 -6.37 6.92
C TRP A 94 21.98 -4.97 7.51
N PHE A 95 20.88 -4.29 7.17
CA PHE A 95 20.50 -3.05 7.82
C PHE A 95 19.91 -3.35 9.20
N TRP A 96 20.31 -2.59 10.20
CA TRP A 96 19.82 -2.72 11.56
C TRP A 96 19.16 -1.42 12.02
N GLY A 97 17.84 -1.43 12.09
CA GLY A 97 17.04 -0.34 12.66
C GLY A 97 17.01 -0.36 14.19
N LEU A 98 16.28 0.58 14.77
CA LEU A 98 16.10 0.66 16.23
C LEU A 98 15.25 -0.50 16.77
N GLY A 99 14.05 -0.69 16.27
CA GLY A 99 13.13 -1.76 16.64
C GLY A 99 12.67 -1.76 18.11
N PHE A 100 11.72 -2.64 18.43
CA PHE A 100 11.25 -2.90 19.79
C PHE A 100 11.84 -4.24 20.26
N TRP A 101 12.49 -4.27 21.40
CA TRP A 101 13.20 -5.42 21.98
C TRP A 101 14.37 -5.91 21.14
N THR A 102 14.16 -6.20 19.87
CA THR A 102 15.18 -6.65 18.94
C THR A 102 15.45 -5.57 17.88
N ARG A 103 16.63 -5.62 17.24
CA ARG A 103 16.94 -4.73 16.12
C ARG A 103 16.05 -5.07 14.92
N SER A 104 15.31 -4.07 14.44
CA SER A 104 14.44 -4.23 13.29
C SER A 104 15.22 -4.17 11.98
N ASN A 105 15.01 -5.15 11.11
CA ASN A 105 15.65 -5.15 9.78
C ASN A 105 14.70 -5.61 8.66
N SER A 106 13.44 -5.80 8.95
CA SER A 106 12.47 -6.16 7.92
C SER A 106 11.14 -5.41 8.07
N GLU A 107 10.41 -5.35 6.97
CA GLU A 107 9.03 -4.89 6.89
C GLU A 107 8.19 -5.90 6.11
N ILE A 108 6.91 -6.00 6.41
CA ILE A 108 6.02 -6.97 5.80
C ILE A 108 4.93 -6.31 4.97
N CYS A 109 4.61 -6.95 3.85
CA CYS A 109 3.47 -6.63 3.02
C CYS A 109 2.41 -7.71 3.20
N LEU A 110 1.27 -7.36 3.79
CA LEU A 110 0.17 -8.27 4.01
C LEU A 110 -0.63 -8.45 2.72
N LEU A 111 -1.24 -9.63 2.55
CA LEU A 111 -2.14 -9.94 1.45
C LEU A 111 -3.55 -10.16 1.96
N GLY A 112 -4.49 -9.39 1.43
CA GLY A 112 -5.92 -9.58 1.60
C GLY A 112 -6.60 -9.87 0.27
N THR A 113 -7.74 -10.57 0.28
CA THR A 113 -8.56 -10.80 -0.91
C THR A 113 -10.00 -10.39 -0.67
N LYS A 114 -10.65 -9.87 -1.71
CA LYS A 114 -12.09 -9.69 -1.83
C LYS A 114 -12.59 -10.64 -2.90
N GLY A 115 -13.73 -11.33 -2.68
CA GLY A 115 -14.21 -12.35 -3.60
C GLY A 115 -13.25 -13.54 -3.77
N ASN A 116 -13.04 -13.95 -5.00
CA ASN A 116 -12.22 -15.11 -5.35
C ASN A 116 -11.21 -14.81 -6.47
N PRO A 117 -10.28 -13.87 -6.27
CA PRO A 117 -9.26 -13.54 -7.26
C PRO A 117 -8.32 -14.73 -7.47
N LYS A 118 -7.80 -14.85 -8.68
CA LYS A 118 -6.89 -15.94 -9.04
C LYS A 118 -5.47 -15.41 -9.25
N ARG A 119 -4.49 -16.13 -8.72
CA ARG A 119 -3.09 -15.92 -9.08
C ARG A 119 -2.78 -16.65 -10.38
N ILE A 120 -1.93 -16.07 -11.22
CA ILE A 120 -1.45 -16.70 -12.46
C ILE A 120 -0.10 -17.39 -12.28
N SER A 121 0.76 -16.90 -11.38
CA SER A 121 2.06 -17.50 -11.07
C SER A 121 2.04 -18.23 -9.73
N ARG A 122 2.87 -19.28 -9.63
CA ARG A 122 3.11 -20.06 -8.40
C ARG A 122 4.57 -19.97 -7.95
N SER A 123 5.40 -19.21 -8.67
CA SER A 123 6.86 -19.11 -8.45
C SER A 123 7.31 -17.83 -7.78
N VAL A 124 6.39 -16.91 -7.49
CA VAL A 124 6.74 -15.65 -6.81
C VAL A 124 7.15 -15.90 -5.37
N HIS A 125 8.40 -15.56 -5.04
CA HIS A 125 8.96 -15.74 -3.70
C HIS A 125 8.55 -14.63 -2.73
N GLN A 126 8.26 -15.00 -1.48
CA GLN A 126 7.84 -14.09 -0.42
C GLN A 126 8.96 -13.17 0.06
N VAL A 127 10.17 -13.67 0.18
CA VAL A 127 11.31 -12.87 0.66
C VAL A 127 11.77 -11.92 -0.43
N CYS A 128 11.88 -10.65 -0.06
CA CYS A 128 12.49 -9.59 -0.84
C CYS A 128 13.76 -9.15 -0.11
N ASP A 129 14.91 -9.54 -0.63
CA ASP A 129 16.23 -9.14 -0.11
C ASP A 129 16.71 -7.95 -0.96
N ASP A 130 16.55 -6.73 -0.43
CA ASP A 130 16.87 -5.51 -1.16
C ASP A 130 17.44 -4.42 -0.26
N ARG A 131 18.16 -3.49 -0.87
CA ARG A 131 18.81 -2.38 -0.15
C ARG A 131 17.78 -1.34 0.29
N VAL A 132 18.04 -0.71 1.45
CA VAL A 132 17.27 0.45 1.86
C VAL A 132 17.48 1.59 0.88
N MET A 133 16.40 2.21 0.46
CA MET A 133 16.38 3.40 -0.40
C MET A 133 16.16 4.67 0.42
N GLU A 134 16.11 5.82 -0.23
CA GLU A 134 15.79 7.09 0.41
C GLU A 134 14.33 7.10 0.87
N HIS A 135 14.07 7.80 1.96
CA HIS A 135 12.71 8.08 2.45
C HIS A 135 11.82 6.85 2.65
N SER A 136 12.37 5.73 3.10
CA SER A 136 11.60 4.46 3.31
C SER A 136 10.89 3.92 2.08
N ALA A 137 11.30 4.29 0.86
CA ALA A 137 10.71 3.77 -0.37
C ALA A 137 10.80 2.23 -0.40
N LYS A 138 9.69 1.60 -0.77
CA LYS A 138 9.62 0.13 -0.89
C LYS A 138 10.34 -0.34 -2.15
N PRO A 139 10.89 -1.58 -2.15
CA PRO A 139 11.59 -2.13 -3.31
C PRO A 139 10.73 -2.10 -4.58
N ASN A 140 11.28 -1.59 -5.68
CA ASN A 140 10.57 -1.55 -6.97
C ASN A 140 10.21 -2.97 -7.46
N ALA A 141 11.08 -3.95 -7.20
CA ALA A 141 10.85 -5.35 -7.54
C ALA A 141 9.55 -5.93 -6.97
N VAL A 142 8.96 -5.31 -5.92
CA VAL A 142 7.68 -5.77 -5.37
C VAL A 142 6.53 -5.52 -6.35
N ARG A 143 6.52 -4.39 -7.09
CA ARG A 143 5.50 -4.12 -8.12
C ARG A 143 5.55 -5.13 -9.25
N GLU A 144 6.77 -5.49 -9.69
CA GLU A 144 6.99 -6.52 -10.71
C GLU A 144 6.51 -7.89 -10.22
N LYS A 145 6.82 -8.25 -8.97
CA LYS A 145 6.34 -9.49 -8.33
C LYS A 145 4.83 -9.54 -8.20
N ILE A 146 4.17 -8.41 -7.93
CA ILE A 146 2.70 -8.33 -7.88
C ILE A 146 2.11 -8.62 -9.27
N VAL A 147 2.64 -8.01 -10.31
CA VAL A 147 2.20 -8.25 -11.69
C VAL A 147 2.51 -9.68 -12.12
N GLU A 148 3.66 -10.24 -11.78
CA GLU A 148 3.98 -11.66 -12.02
C GLU A 148 2.98 -12.59 -11.32
N LEU A 149 2.59 -12.27 -10.07
CA LEU A 149 1.67 -13.08 -9.29
C LEU A 149 0.23 -13.02 -9.80
N CYS A 150 -0.25 -11.83 -10.10
CA CYS A 150 -1.66 -11.56 -10.37
C CYS A 150 -2.00 -11.39 -11.86
N GLY A 151 -1.02 -11.04 -12.70
CA GLY A 151 -1.20 -10.68 -14.10
C GLY A 151 -1.26 -9.18 -14.33
N ASP A 152 -1.32 -8.80 -15.59
CA ASP A 152 -1.48 -7.42 -16.05
C ASP A 152 -2.95 -6.99 -15.97
N LEU A 153 -3.40 -6.71 -14.75
CA LEU A 153 -4.77 -6.34 -14.41
C LEU A 153 -4.84 -4.83 -14.04
N PRO A 154 -6.06 -4.22 -14.08
CA PRO A 154 -6.27 -2.88 -13.55
C PRO A 154 -5.73 -2.75 -12.11
N ARG A 155 -4.82 -1.81 -11.90
CA ARG A 155 -4.08 -1.70 -10.64
C ARG A 155 -3.87 -0.26 -10.20
N ILE A 156 -3.92 -0.07 -8.89
CA ILE A 156 -3.69 1.22 -8.24
C ILE A 156 -2.66 1.10 -7.12
N GLU A 157 -1.78 2.08 -7.02
CA GLU A 157 -0.91 2.28 -5.88
C GLU A 157 -1.39 3.48 -5.08
N LEU A 158 -1.71 3.26 -3.83
CA LEU A 158 -2.12 4.28 -2.86
C LEU A 158 -0.93 4.71 -2.01
N PHE A 159 -0.84 6.00 -1.73
CA PHE A 159 0.30 6.62 -1.03
C PHE A 159 1.58 6.51 -1.84
N ALA A 160 1.45 6.53 -3.17
CA ALA A 160 2.58 6.48 -4.07
C ALA A 160 3.42 7.77 -3.97
N ARG A 161 4.74 7.64 -4.12
CA ARG A 161 5.67 8.78 -4.06
C ARG A 161 6.03 9.32 -5.44
N LYS A 162 5.78 8.55 -6.46
CA LYS A 162 5.98 8.90 -7.87
C LYS A 162 5.08 8.03 -8.74
N GLU A 163 4.94 8.43 -9.98
CA GLU A 163 4.25 7.64 -10.98
C GLU A 163 5.07 6.39 -11.37
N TYR A 164 4.36 5.31 -11.65
CA TYR A 164 4.90 4.06 -12.15
C TYR A 164 4.12 3.61 -13.37
N ASP A 165 4.85 3.18 -14.40
CA ASP A 165 4.25 2.71 -15.64
C ASP A 165 3.27 1.55 -15.40
N GLY A 166 2.09 1.65 -16.02
CA GLY A 166 1.01 0.69 -15.88
C GLY A 166 0.29 0.69 -14.52
N TRP A 167 0.55 1.66 -13.63
CA TRP A 167 -0.15 1.85 -12.36
C TRP A 167 -0.89 3.18 -12.35
N VAL A 168 -2.12 3.19 -11.85
CA VAL A 168 -2.72 4.42 -11.35
C VAL A 168 -2.07 4.72 -10.00
N CYS A 169 -1.52 5.92 -9.83
CA CYS A 169 -0.75 6.26 -8.63
C CYS A 169 -1.37 7.46 -7.93
N PHE A 170 -1.79 7.29 -6.68
CA PHE A 170 -2.31 8.35 -5.82
C PHE A 170 -1.40 8.56 -4.61
N GLY A 171 -1.07 9.82 -4.33
CA GLY A 171 -0.24 10.19 -3.19
C GLY A 171 0.20 11.65 -3.22
N ASP A 172 0.35 12.26 -2.06
CA ASP A 172 0.67 13.67 -1.87
C ASP A 172 2.02 14.09 -2.44
N GLU A 173 2.99 13.18 -2.52
CA GLU A 173 4.29 13.45 -3.16
C GLU A 173 4.21 13.56 -4.70
N ILE A 174 3.12 13.10 -5.33
CA ILE A 174 2.94 13.17 -6.80
C ILE A 174 2.42 14.55 -7.22
N ASN A 175 1.33 15.00 -6.59
CA ASN A 175 0.61 16.21 -7.03
C ASN A 175 0.20 17.14 -5.88
N GLY A 176 0.64 16.85 -4.64
CA GLY A 176 0.32 17.64 -3.44
C GLY A 176 -1.12 17.46 -2.91
N LYS A 177 -1.92 16.56 -3.50
CA LYS A 177 -3.28 16.29 -3.05
C LYS A 177 -3.31 15.26 -1.93
N ASP A 178 -4.24 15.44 -1.00
CA ASP A 178 -4.55 14.43 0.01
C ASP A 178 -5.21 13.21 -0.65
N ILE A 179 -4.83 12.01 -0.22
CA ILE A 179 -5.37 10.75 -0.74
C ILE A 179 -6.91 10.67 -0.67
N ARG A 180 -7.51 11.31 0.34
CA ARG A 180 -8.97 11.37 0.52
C ARG A 180 -9.63 12.17 -0.59
N ASP A 181 -9.02 13.27 -1.01
CA ASP A 181 -9.50 14.13 -2.09
C ASP A 181 -9.34 13.40 -3.44
N GLU A 182 -8.22 12.72 -3.67
CA GLU A 182 -7.97 11.94 -4.89
C GLU A 182 -9.01 10.82 -5.05
N LEU A 183 -9.31 10.08 -3.98
CA LEU A 183 -10.32 9.02 -3.99
C LEU A 183 -11.74 9.59 -4.21
N GLN A 184 -12.05 10.74 -3.60
CA GLN A 184 -13.34 11.40 -3.84
C GLN A 184 -13.48 11.90 -5.27
N ASP A 185 -12.43 12.49 -5.84
CA ASP A 185 -12.41 12.96 -7.22
C ASP A 185 -12.59 11.80 -8.21
N LEU A 186 -11.96 10.64 -7.94
CA LEU A 186 -12.13 9.42 -8.72
C LEU A 186 -13.59 8.97 -8.72
N MET A 187 -14.23 8.89 -7.54
CA MET A 187 -15.62 8.46 -7.41
C MET A 187 -16.59 9.44 -8.08
N LYS A 188 -16.40 10.76 -7.96
CA LYS A 188 -17.26 11.77 -8.58
C LYS A 188 -17.19 11.77 -10.10
N LYS A 189 -16.00 11.62 -10.70
CA LYS A 189 -15.85 11.54 -12.16
C LYS A 189 -16.68 10.41 -12.74
N GLU A 190 -16.73 9.30 -12.07
CA GLU A 190 -17.46 8.12 -12.49
C GLU A 190 -18.98 8.29 -12.38
N GLU A 191 -19.47 8.96 -11.32
CA GLU A 191 -20.90 9.29 -11.20
C GLU A 191 -21.37 10.17 -12.36
N ILE A 192 -20.53 11.11 -12.81
CA ILE A 192 -20.82 11.98 -13.95
C ILE A 192 -20.82 11.19 -15.26
N GLU A 193 -19.87 10.30 -15.47
CA GLU A 193 -19.79 9.46 -16.67
C GLU A 193 -20.98 8.49 -16.76
N GLU A 194 -21.40 7.88 -15.66
CA GLU A 194 -22.59 7.02 -15.62
C GLU A 194 -23.90 7.81 -15.87
N ALA A 195 -23.97 9.06 -15.37
CA ALA A 195 -25.14 9.92 -15.61
C ALA A 195 -25.23 10.33 -17.08
N ASN A 196 -24.11 10.64 -17.72
CA ASN A 196 -24.07 11.03 -19.14
C ASN A 196 -24.33 9.83 -20.06
N GLY A 197 -23.77 8.65 -19.78
CA GLY A 197 -24.01 7.44 -20.58
C GLY A 197 -25.48 7.00 -20.59
N LYS A 198 -26.20 7.19 -19.47
CA LYS A 198 -27.66 6.91 -19.41
C LYS A 198 -28.54 7.89 -20.19
N GLN A 199 -28.00 9.07 -20.56
CA GLN A 199 -28.74 10.05 -21.38
C GLN A 199 -28.56 9.81 -22.88
N GLU A 200 -27.48 9.15 -23.31
CA GLU A 200 -27.24 8.81 -24.72
C GLU A 200 -27.96 7.53 -25.18
N GLU A 201 -28.44 6.67 -24.25
CA GLU A 201 -29.22 5.46 -24.56
C GLU A 201 -30.73 5.66 -24.59
N LYS A 202 -31.21 6.90 -24.47
CA LYS A 202 -32.66 7.25 -24.55
C LYS A 202 -32.97 8.05 -25.82
#